data_9998cecf5f3d55a63322d402b9a09f16
#
_entry.id   9998cecf5f3d55a63322d402b9a09f16
#
_cell.length_a   1.000
_cell.length_b   1.000
_cell.length_c   1.000
_cell.angle_alpha   90.00
_cell.angle_beta   90.00
_cell.angle_gamma   90.00
#
_symmetry.space_group_name_H-M   'P 1'
#
loop_
_entity.id
_entity.type
_entity.pdbx_description
1 polymer ?
#
loop_
_entity_poly.entity_id
_entity_poly.type
_entity_poly.pdbx_seq_one_letter_code
_entity_poly.pdbx_strand_id
1 'polypeptide(L)'
;CDSGYRMTMQILENRRRPDALVCADNYIAYGCVNALHDRGILIPEEMKVITFDDFPFSQILKPMLSVVNIDVYDMGVQAGKYILQKIKRPNLYVQSHITFPTLIIREST
;
A
#
# COMPACT_ATOMS: atom_id res chain seq x y z
N CYS A 1 5.83 -2.27 10.86
CA CYS A 1 5.79 -3.76 10.85
C CYS A 1 5.07 -4.32 12.06
N ASP A 2 5.42 -3.87 13.24
CA ASP A 2 4.88 -4.43 14.50
C ASP A 2 3.35 -4.25 14.64
N SER A 3 2.83 -3.08 14.27
CA SER A 3 1.39 -2.81 14.27
C SER A 3 0.63 -3.73 13.31
N GLY A 4 1.12 -3.89 12.09
CA GLY A 4 0.52 -4.79 11.10
C GLY A 4 0.49 -6.24 11.57
N TYR A 5 1.58 -6.70 12.17
CA TYR A 5 1.67 -8.04 12.75
C TYR A 5 0.62 -8.25 13.85
N ARG A 6 0.59 -7.37 14.85
CA ARG A 6 -0.35 -7.49 15.98
C ARG A 6 -1.81 -7.42 15.55
N MET A 7 -2.14 -6.49 14.66
CA MET A 7 -3.51 -6.36 14.13
C MET A 7 -3.94 -7.61 13.37
N THR A 8 -3.06 -8.16 12.54
CA THR A 8 -3.35 -9.38 11.79
C THR A 8 -3.56 -10.56 12.76
N MET A 9 -2.72 -10.71 13.77
CA MET A 9 -2.91 -11.75 14.79
C MET A 9 -4.27 -11.64 15.47
N GLN A 10 -4.72 -10.43 15.82
CA GLN A 10 -6.06 -10.21 16.40
C GLN A 10 -7.19 -10.57 15.43
N ILE A 11 -7.04 -10.24 14.13
CA ILE A 11 -8.02 -10.59 13.11
C ILE A 11 -8.14 -12.12 12.99
N LEU A 12 -7.01 -12.82 13.05
CA LEU A 12 -6.98 -14.28 12.92
C LEU A 12 -7.59 -15.02 14.13
N GLU A 13 -7.70 -14.37 15.28
CA GLU A 13 -8.37 -14.92 16.47
C GLU A 13 -9.90 -14.88 16.36
N ASN A 14 -10.45 -14.10 15.44
CA ASN A 14 -11.88 -14.01 15.25
C ASN A 14 -12.46 -15.30 14.62
N ARG A 15 -13.66 -15.67 15.02
CA ARG A 15 -14.38 -16.84 14.46
C ARG A 15 -14.65 -16.72 12.97
N ARG A 16 -14.83 -15.50 12.44
CA ARG A 16 -14.96 -15.20 11.02
C ARG A 16 -13.70 -14.51 10.54
N ARG A 17 -12.83 -15.27 9.90
CA ARG A 17 -11.67 -14.69 9.21
C ARG A 17 -12.12 -14.06 7.88
N PRO A 18 -11.57 -12.91 7.49
CA PRO A 18 -11.75 -12.40 6.14
C PRO A 18 -11.00 -13.27 5.12
N ASP A 19 -11.40 -13.17 3.86
CA ASP A 19 -10.71 -13.84 2.74
C ASP A 19 -9.58 -12.96 2.14
N ALA A 20 -9.57 -11.68 2.49
CA ALA A 20 -8.60 -10.72 2.01
C ALA A 20 -8.34 -9.61 3.03
N LEU A 21 -7.13 -9.07 3.02
CA LEU A 21 -6.70 -7.93 3.83
C LEU A 21 -6.22 -6.81 2.92
N VAL A 22 -6.74 -5.60 3.15
CA VAL A 22 -6.26 -4.37 2.51
C VAL A 22 -5.43 -3.63 3.54
N CYS A 23 -4.14 -3.48 3.28
CA CYS A 23 -3.20 -2.80 4.17
C CYS A 23 -3.03 -1.35 3.74
N ALA A 24 -3.06 -0.44 4.70
CA ALA A 24 -2.99 1.00 4.42
C ALA A 24 -1.63 1.46 3.88
N ASP A 25 -0.57 0.73 4.21
CA ASP A 25 0.78 0.99 3.71
C ASP A 25 1.63 -0.29 3.69
N ASN A 26 2.81 -0.20 3.09
CA ASN A 26 3.72 -1.33 2.94
C ASN A 26 4.26 -1.88 4.27
N TYR A 27 4.52 -1.03 5.27
CA TYR A 27 5.03 -1.48 6.57
C TYR A 27 3.98 -2.30 7.32
N ILE A 28 2.71 -1.91 7.21
CA ILE A 28 1.59 -2.69 7.73
C ILE A 28 1.47 -4.01 6.97
N ALA A 29 1.57 -3.98 5.65
CA ALA A 29 1.51 -5.18 4.81
C ALA A 29 2.63 -6.19 5.15
N TYR A 30 3.85 -5.72 5.41
CA TYR A 30 4.95 -6.61 5.81
C TYR A 30 4.68 -7.30 7.15
N GLY A 31 4.15 -6.57 8.13
CA GLY A 31 3.73 -7.15 9.40
C GLY A 31 2.59 -8.16 9.22
N CYS A 32 1.65 -7.85 8.32
CA CYS A 32 0.55 -8.74 7.95
C CYS A 32 1.07 -10.06 7.35
N VAL A 33 1.93 -9.98 6.33
CA VAL A 33 2.51 -11.16 5.68
C VAL A 33 3.28 -12.03 6.68
N ASN A 34 4.07 -11.42 7.55
CA ASN A 34 4.81 -12.15 8.58
C ASN A 34 3.86 -12.87 9.56
N ALA A 35 2.79 -12.23 10.00
CA ALA A 35 1.81 -12.84 10.89
C ALA A 35 1.08 -14.04 10.22
N LEU A 36 0.73 -13.89 8.95
CA LEU A 36 0.11 -14.97 8.16
C LEU A 36 1.08 -16.14 8.00
N HIS A 37 2.33 -15.86 7.68
CA HIS A 37 3.39 -16.86 7.57
C HIS A 37 3.60 -17.63 8.89
N ASP A 38 3.70 -16.93 10.02
CA ASP A 38 3.91 -17.53 11.33
C ASP A 38 2.72 -18.42 11.76
N ARG A 39 1.52 -18.13 11.22
CA ARG A 39 0.31 -18.95 11.44
C ARG A 39 0.14 -20.03 10.39
N GLY A 40 1.04 -20.17 9.44
CA GLY A 40 0.98 -21.15 8.37
C GLY A 40 -0.18 -20.92 7.38
N ILE A 41 -0.67 -19.68 7.27
CA ILE A 41 -1.76 -19.32 6.36
C ILE A 41 -1.19 -19.01 4.99
N LEU A 42 -1.68 -19.70 3.97
CA LEU A 42 -1.19 -19.56 2.61
C LEU A 42 -1.73 -18.29 1.94
N ILE A 43 -0.84 -17.55 1.31
CA ILE A 43 -1.14 -16.37 0.51
C ILE A 43 -0.85 -16.70 -0.95
N PRO A 44 -1.80 -16.56 -1.87
CA PRO A 44 -3.13 -15.98 -1.75
C PRO A 44 -4.27 -16.98 -1.46
N GLU A 45 -3.98 -18.26 -1.33
CA GLU A 45 -4.97 -19.37 -1.36
C GLU A 45 -5.97 -19.26 -0.21
N GLU A 46 -5.50 -18.97 1.01
CA GLU A 46 -6.32 -18.86 2.21
C GLU A 46 -6.58 -17.39 2.61
N MET A 47 -5.65 -16.50 2.26
CA MET A 47 -5.75 -15.07 2.58
C MET A 47 -5.09 -14.24 1.49
N LYS A 48 -5.84 -13.36 0.85
CA LYS A 48 -5.29 -12.41 -0.11
C LYS A 48 -4.82 -11.15 0.61
N VAL A 49 -3.74 -10.54 0.11
CA VAL A 49 -3.18 -9.31 0.68
C VAL A 49 -2.93 -8.30 -0.43
N ILE A 50 -3.40 -7.08 -0.23
CA ILE A 50 -3.15 -5.93 -1.11
C ILE A 50 -2.73 -4.73 -0.28
N THR A 51 -1.85 -3.90 -0.82
CA THR A 51 -1.40 -2.68 -0.15
C THR A 51 -1.40 -1.49 -1.10
N PHE A 52 -1.13 -0.31 -0.57
CA PHE A 52 -0.94 0.92 -1.36
C PHE A 52 0.55 1.17 -1.58
N ASP A 53 0.85 1.83 -2.69
CA ASP A 53 2.17 2.24 -3.15
C ASP A 53 3.11 1.08 -3.51
N ASP A 54 3.76 1.22 -4.67
CA ASP A 54 4.69 0.21 -5.17
C ASP A 54 6.13 0.52 -4.76
N PHE A 55 6.48 0.16 -3.54
CA PHE A 55 7.87 0.24 -3.09
C PHE A 55 8.68 -1.00 -3.49
N PRO A 56 10.01 -0.90 -3.58
CA PRO A 56 10.86 -2.02 -3.97
C PRO A 56 10.62 -3.30 -3.16
N PHE A 57 10.30 -3.18 -1.88
CA PHE A 57 10.03 -4.33 -1.03
C PHE A 57 8.78 -5.12 -1.43
N SER A 58 7.77 -4.49 -2.04
CA SER A 58 6.59 -5.19 -2.54
C SER A 58 6.94 -6.24 -3.60
N GLN A 59 8.05 -6.05 -4.30
CA GLN A 59 8.54 -6.94 -5.37
C GLN A 59 9.50 -8.01 -4.87
N ILE A 60 10.10 -7.82 -3.68
CA ILE A 60 11.10 -8.75 -3.13
C ILE A 60 10.44 -9.76 -2.18
N LEU A 61 9.34 -9.39 -1.56
CA LEU A 61 8.60 -10.29 -0.67
C LEU A 61 8.08 -11.52 -1.42
N LYS A 62 7.95 -12.60 -0.68
CA LYS A 62 7.28 -13.81 -1.15
C LYS A 62 6.06 -14.11 -0.26
N PRO A 63 4.86 -14.10 -0.87
CA PRO A 63 4.56 -13.75 -2.27
C PRO A 63 4.74 -12.25 -2.57
N MET A 64 5.03 -11.91 -3.82
CA MET A 64 5.09 -10.52 -4.26
C MET A 64 3.72 -9.85 -4.08
N LEU A 65 3.70 -8.66 -3.46
CA LEU A 65 2.45 -7.98 -3.12
C LEU A 65 1.81 -7.31 -4.32
N SER A 66 0.52 -7.54 -4.48
CA SER A 66 -0.37 -6.72 -5.30
C SER A 66 -0.54 -5.35 -4.66
N VAL A 67 -0.55 -4.30 -5.46
CA VAL A 67 -0.55 -2.92 -4.97
C VAL A 67 -1.51 -2.03 -5.75
N VAL A 68 -2.07 -1.05 -5.05
CA VAL A 68 -2.69 0.12 -5.65
C VAL A 68 -1.61 1.20 -5.73
N ASN A 69 -1.02 1.37 -6.90
CA ASN A 69 0.11 2.26 -7.10
C ASN A 69 -0.34 3.67 -7.49
N ILE A 70 0.28 4.67 -6.88
CA ILE A 70 0.19 6.08 -7.26
C ILE A 70 1.58 6.54 -7.68
N ASP A 71 1.68 7.26 -8.80
CA ASP A 71 2.96 7.80 -9.26
C ASP A 71 3.38 8.97 -8.35
N VAL A 72 4.06 8.63 -7.26
CA VAL A 72 4.57 9.59 -6.27
C VAL A 72 5.64 10.49 -6.86
N TYR A 73 6.37 10.04 -7.88
CA TYR A 73 7.37 10.85 -8.57
C TYR A 73 6.69 11.98 -9.35
N ASP A 74 5.68 11.67 -10.16
CA ASP A 74 4.91 12.69 -10.89
C ASP A 74 4.22 13.65 -9.90
N MET A 75 3.63 13.15 -8.82
CA MET A 75 3.07 14.01 -7.78
C MET A 75 4.09 15.00 -7.22
N GLY A 76 5.30 14.56 -6.94
CA GLY A 76 6.40 15.42 -6.48
C GLY A 76 6.78 16.47 -7.51
N VAL A 77 6.88 16.09 -8.78
CA VAL A 77 7.17 17.03 -9.88
C VAL A 77 6.07 18.09 -10.02
N GLN A 78 4.80 17.69 -10.00
CA GLN A 78 3.68 18.64 -10.09
C GLN A 78 3.63 19.57 -8.89
N ALA A 79 3.80 19.05 -7.69
CA ALA A 79 3.87 19.87 -6.46
C ALA A 79 4.99 20.89 -6.54
N GLY A 80 6.18 20.51 -6.98
CA GLY A 80 7.31 21.42 -7.17
C GLY A 80 7.01 22.51 -8.17
N LYS A 81 6.41 22.16 -9.32
CA LYS A 81 5.99 23.15 -10.33
C LYS A 81 4.99 24.15 -9.75
N TYR A 82 3.99 23.71 -9.01
CA TYR A 82 2.98 24.59 -8.41
C TYR A 82 3.56 25.53 -7.36
N ILE A 83 4.47 25.03 -6.54
CA ILE A 83 5.18 25.86 -5.55
C ILE A 83 5.98 26.95 -6.25
N LEU A 84 6.76 26.61 -7.28
CA LEU A 84 7.54 27.59 -8.04
C LEU A 84 6.65 28.63 -8.72
N GLN A 85 5.51 28.21 -9.30
CA GLN A 85 4.54 29.15 -9.87
C GLN A 85 3.95 30.08 -8.80
N LYS A 86 3.63 29.53 -7.63
CA LYS A 86 3.07 30.32 -6.53
C LYS A 86 4.07 31.34 -5.97
N ILE A 87 5.36 31.00 -5.91
CA ILE A 87 6.43 31.94 -5.53
C ILE A 87 6.54 33.09 -6.54
N LYS A 88 6.51 32.79 -7.83
CA LYS A 88 6.58 33.80 -8.90
C LYS A 88 5.32 34.67 -8.99
N ARG A 89 4.16 34.10 -8.67
CA ARG A 89 2.84 34.75 -8.75
C ARG A 89 2.06 34.48 -7.46
N PRO A 90 2.30 35.25 -6.38
CA PRO A 90 1.67 34.98 -5.07
C PRO A 90 0.14 35.00 -5.09
N ASN A 91 -0.47 35.75 -6.01
CA ASN A 91 -1.91 35.84 -6.17
C ASN A 91 -2.53 34.76 -7.07
N LEU A 92 -1.73 33.79 -7.53
CA LEU A 92 -2.23 32.68 -8.34
C LEU A 92 -3.24 31.87 -7.54
N TYR A 93 -4.35 31.49 -8.17
CA TYR A 93 -5.35 30.60 -7.57
C TYR A 93 -4.71 29.28 -7.16
N VAL A 94 -5.28 28.68 -6.10
CA VAL A 94 -4.89 27.33 -5.69
C VAL A 94 -5.18 26.37 -6.83
N GLN A 95 -4.14 25.62 -7.23
CA GLN A 95 -4.27 24.58 -8.24
C GLN A 95 -4.33 23.21 -7.57
N SER A 96 -5.10 22.31 -8.12
CA SER A 96 -5.15 20.91 -7.71
C SER A 96 -4.74 20.01 -8.86
N HIS A 97 -4.05 18.93 -8.54
CA HIS A 97 -3.68 17.88 -9.47
C HIS A 97 -4.20 16.56 -8.94
N ILE A 98 -4.90 15.82 -9.77
CA ILE A 98 -5.44 14.51 -9.42
C ILE A 98 -4.67 13.46 -10.19
N THR A 99 -4.02 12.56 -9.47
CA THR A 99 -3.34 11.39 -10.04
C THR A 99 -4.25 10.18 -9.89
N PHE A 100 -4.48 9.46 -10.98
CA PHE A 100 -5.27 8.23 -10.95
C PHE A 100 -4.39 7.05 -10.52
N PRO A 101 -4.85 6.25 -9.55
CA PRO A 101 -4.12 5.07 -9.12
C PRO A 101 -4.20 3.96 -10.19
N THR A 102 -3.18 3.11 -10.20
CA THR A 102 -3.11 1.91 -11.04
C THR A 102 -3.06 0.67 -10.16
N LEU A 103 -3.90 -0.30 -10.44
CA LEU A 103 -3.87 -1.59 -9.77
C LEU A 103 -2.83 -2.50 -10.44
N ILE A 104 -1.85 -2.96 -9.67
CA ILE A 104 -0.83 -3.91 -10.12
C ILE A 104 -1.07 -5.24 -9.40
N ILE A 105 -1.54 -6.23 -10.14
CA ILE A 105 -1.80 -7.57 -9.62
C ILE A 105 -0.51 -8.38 -9.64
N ARG A 106 -0.20 -9.02 -8.50
CA ARG A 106 0.95 -9.90 -8.32
C ARG A 106 0.53 -11.19 -7.61
N GLU A 107 1.47 -11.85 -6.94
CA GLU A 107 1.28 -13.19 -6.35
C GLU A 107 0.35 -13.19 -5.13
N SER A 108 0.17 -12.07 -4.44
CA SER A 108 -0.56 -12.02 -3.16
C SER A 108 -2.08 -11.90 -3.28
N THR A 109 -2.60 -11.86 -4.51
CA THR A 109 -4.06 -11.81 -4.76
C THR A 109 -4.54 -12.81 -5.81
#